data_0e4cc20512f3d89f22be28df7d0d1152
#
_entry.id   0e4cc20512f3d89f22be28df7d0d1152
#
_cell.length_a   1.000
_cell.length_b   1.000
_cell.length_c   1.000
_cell.angle_alpha   90.00
_cell.angle_beta   90.00
_cell.angle_gamma   90.00
#
_symmetry.space_group_name_H-M   'P 1'
#
loop_
_entity.id
_entity.type
_entity.pdbx_description
1 polymer ?
#
loop_
_entity_poly.entity_id
_entity_poly.type
_entity_poly.pdbx_seq_one_letter_code
_entity_poly.pdbx_strand_id
1 'polypeptide(L)'
;MDGIICDKLKKLLPYEPGIDDCAIHLDANESCMEITDKMKKKIGEKMLGLHYSRYPDPLAVEICELFGARHGVPARFITAGNGSDELISLLFGVFAQKGDKVLITEPDFSMYRFYCSTYECTPVILGKKGDLSFDPDEMIKLANNENVRFIIFSNPCNPTGLGISRDDVLKIVEKSNCLVVVDEAYMDFWNQSVIDCASAAENLIVLKTCSKVGFAAGRLGFAISNSILTDYIRAAKSPYNVNSLTQAAASVFLGEDGYLTGAIEGIRSSRDRLYSSLKKLEAQYKQIINIYDTHTNFVLVRFCDSKSVFEKLKLFGISVRFISGCLRITAGTEDENRQLISALKRILKEE
;
A
#
# COMPACT_ATOMS: atom_id res chain seq x y z
N MET A 1 15.62 -29.03 18.48
CA MET A 1 14.91 -28.30 17.39
C MET A 1 15.84 -27.52 16.46
N ASP A 2 17.12 -27.35 16.80
CA ASP A 2 18.06 -26.49 16.02
C ASP A 2 18.36 -26.96 14.59
N GLY A 3 18.07 -28.17 14.22
CA GLY A 3 18.25 -28.67 12.84
C GLY A 3 17.01 -28.62 11.95
N ILE A 4 15.84 -28.23 12.49
CA ILE A 4 14.56 -28.24 11.76
C ILE A 4 14.22 -26.83 11.24
N ILE A 5 14.65 -25.78 11.95
CA ILE A 5 14.34 -24.38 11.63
C ILE A 5 15.52 -23.75 10.87
N CYS A 6 15.27 -23.28 9.67
CA CYS A 6 16.26 -22.53 8.89
C CYS A 6 16.73 -21.28 9.64
N ASP A 7 18.00 -20.93 9.55
CA ASP A 7 18.58 -19.77 10.26
C ASP A 7 17.91 -18.43 9.91
N LYS A 8 17.41 -18.28 8.70
CA LYS A 8 16.65 -17.10 8.28
C LYS A 8 15.38 -16.88 9.11
N LEU A 9 14.73 -17.97 9.55
CA LEU A 9 13.49 -17.89 10.33
C LEU A 9 13.72 -17.53 11.80
N LYS A 10 14.92 -17.81 12.34
CA LYS A 10 15.27 -17.51 13.73
C LYS A 10 15.26 -16.00 14.04
N LYS A 11 15.35 -15.15 13.01
CA LYS A 11 15.36 -13.69 13.12
C LYS A 11 14.02 -13.04 12.78
N LEU A 12 13.04 -13.82 12.28
CA LEU A 12 11.73 -13.30 11.96
C LEU A 12 10.86 -13.25 13.21
N LEU A 13 10.28 -12.10 13.46
CA LEU A 13 9.25 -11.91 14.47
C LEU A 13 7.88 -12.00 13.80
N PRO A 14 6.89 -12.65 14.44
CA PRO A 14 5.52 -12.59 13.96
C PRO A 14 5.06 -11.13 13.81
N TYR A 15 4.27 -10.86 12.79
CA TYR A 15 3.61 -9.57 12.69
C TYR A 15 2.63 -9.42 13.86
N GLU A 16 2.89 -8.46 14.72
CA GLU A 16 1.97 -8.10 15.80
C GLU A 16 1.14 -6.90 15.31
N PRO A 17 -0.11 -7.11 14.88
CA PRO A 17 -1.03 -6.00 14.73
C PRO A 17 -1.18 -5.37 16.12
N GLY A 18 -1.08 -4.06 16.23
CA GLY A 18 -1.40 -3.36 17.46
C GLY A 18 -2.89 -3.57 17.77
N ILE A 19 -3.21 -4.72 18.37
CA ILE A 19 -4.56 -4.95 18.89
C ILE A 19 -4.66 -4.11 20.15
N ASP A 20 -5.37 -3.01 20.05
CA ASP A 20 -5.75 -2.19 21.19
C ASP A 20 -7.29 -2.12 21.26
N ASP A 21 -7.82 -1.86 22.45
CA ASP A 21 -9.26 -1.71 22.70
C ASP A 21 -9.76 -0.30 22.35
N CYS A 22 -9.10 0.38 21.41
CA CYS A 22 -9.51 1.71 20.97
C CYS A 22 -10.83 1.63 20.18
N ALA A 23 -11.68 2.61 20.39
CA ALA A 23 -12.94 2.73 19.66
C ALA A 23 -12.77 3.35 18.26
N ILE A 24 -11.66 4.08 18.05
CA ILE A 24 -11.35 4.78 16.80
C ILE A 24 -10.02 4.25 16.26
N HIS A 25 -10.06 3.65 15.06
CA HIS A 25 -8.91 3.06 14.40
C HIS A 25 -8.47 3.89 13.19
N LEU A 26 -7.37 4.65 13.37
CA LEU A 26 -6.74 5.48 12.34
C LEU A 26 -5.29 5.02 12.08
N ASP A 27 -5.00 3.72 12.24
CA ASP A 27 -3.65 3.12 12.24
C ASP A 27 -3.34 2.27 11.01
N ALA A 28 -4.36 1.67 10.36
CA ALA A 28 -4.18 0.66 9.31
C ALA A 28 -4.32 1.19 7.88
N ASN A 29 -4.49 2.49 7.68
CA ASN A 29 -4.74 3.11 6.38
C ASN A 29 -5.97 2.49 5.66
N GLU A 30 -6.99 2.11 6.42
CA GLU A 30 -8.26 1.65 5.88
C GLU A 30 -9.09 2.82 5.35
N SER A 31 -10.09 2.49 4.56
CA SER A 31 -11.02 3.49 4.01
C SER A 31 -12.03 3.93 5.07
N CYS A 32 -12.26 5.24 5.18
CA CYS A 32 -13.38 5.78 5.95
C CYS A 32 -14.73 5.68 5.21
N MET A 33 -14.71 5.18 3.97
CA MET A 33 -15.90 5.01 3.14
C MET A 33 -16.29 3.53 3.12
N GLU A 34 -17.48 3.23 3.60
CA GLU A 34 -18.05 1.88 3.60
C GLU A 34 -18.81 1.62 2.29
N ILE A 35 -18.85 0.38 1.83
CA ILE A 35 -19.66 -0.02 0.67
C ILE A 35 -21.16 0.15 1.00
N THR A 36 -21.94 0.56 -0.01
CA THR A 36 -23.37 0.84 0.18
C THR A 36 -24.18 -0.43 0.50
N ASP A 37 -25.30 -0.30 1.20
CA ASP A 37 -26.19 -1.42 1.49
C ASP A 37 -26.70 -2.10 0.21
N LYS A 38 -26.90 -1.33 -0.88
CA LYS A 38 -27.22 -1.87 -2.19
C LYS A 38 -26.13 -2.79 -2.71
N MET A 39 -24.85 -2.41 -2.54
CA MET A 39 -23.72 -3.25 -2.94
C MET A 39 -23.61 -4.47 -2.04
N LYS A 40 -23.77 -4.32 -0.71
CA LYS A 40 -23.80 -5.45 0.25
C LYS A 40 -24.85 -6.48 -0.15
N LYS A 41 -26.06 -6.03 -0.53
CA LYS A 41 -27.12 -6.91 -1.01
C LYS A 41 -26.72 -7.65 -2.30
N LYS A 42 -26.21 -6.93 -3.31
CA LYS A 42 -25.73 -7.55 -4.55
C LYS A 42 -24.61 -8.58 -4.32
N ILE A 43 -23.68 -8.27 -3.42
CA ILE A 43 -22.61 -9.19 -3.01
C ILE A 43 -23.23 -10.45 -2.39
N GLY A 44 -24.17 -10.30 -1.46
CA GLY A 44 -24.89 -11.42 -0.85
C GLY A 44 -25.60 -12.31 -1.87
N GLU A 45 -26.30 -11.70 -2.83
CA GLU A 45 -26.97 -12.43 -3.93
C GLU A 45 -25.98 -13.22 -4.80
N LYS A 46 -24.85 -12.61 -5.18
CA LYS A 46 -23.79 -13.32 -5.93
C LYS A 46 -23.18 -14.47 -5.11
N MET A 47 -22.93 -14.26 -3.81
CA MET A 47 -22.39 -15.29 -2.92
C MET A 47 -23.35 -16.47 -2.76
N LEU A 48 -24.66 -16.25 -2.68
CA LEU A 48 -25.68 -17.31 -2.62
C LEU A 48 -25.71 -18.16 -3.91
N GLY A 49 -25.35 -17.59 -5.04
CA GLY A 49 -25.30 -18.29 -6.33
C GLY A 49 -24.01 -19.10 -6.56
N LEU A 50 -23.05 -19.09 -5.64
CA LEU A 50 -21.80 -19.82 -5.82
C LEU A 50 -21.94 -21.32 -5.63
N HIS A 51 -21.19 -22.07 -6.41
CA HIS A 51 -20.99 -23.52 -6.23
C HIS A 51 -19.82 -23.78 -5.28
N TYR A 52 -20.07 -23.83 -3.98
CA TYR A 52 -19.04 -23.98 -2.94
C TYR A 52 -18.20 -25.26 -3.05
N SER A 53 -18.66 -26.27 -3.79
CA SER A 53 -17.92 -27.51 -4.07
C SER A 53 -16.99 -27.40 -5.29
N ARG A 54 -16.85 -26.24 -5.90
CA ARG A 54 -16.02 -26.01 -7.10
C ARG A 54 -14.96 -24.95 -6.84
N TYR A 55 -13.81 -25.12 -7.51
CA TYR A 55 -12.76 -24.13 -7.53
C TYR A 55 -13.19 -22.87 -8.28
N PRO A 56 -12.66 -21.69 -7.92
CA PRO A 56 -12.88 -20.45 -8.66
C PRO A 56 -12.21 -20.45 -10.03
N ASP A 57 -12.43 -19.39 -10.80
CA ASP A 57 -11.61 -19.12 -11.99
C ASP A 57 -10.13 -18.91 -11.57
N PRO A 58 -9.19 -19.75 -12.08
CA PRO A 58 -7.78 -19.66 -11.71
C PRO A 58 -7.10 -18.36 -12.15
N LEU A 59 -7.62 -17.68 -13.17
CA LEU A 59 -7.10 -16.42 -13.67
C LEU A 59 -7.87 -15.19 -13.18
N ALA A 60 -9.02 -15.43 -12.53
CA ALA A 60 -9.90 -14.36 -12.04
C ALA A 60 -10.25 -13.34 -13.15
N VAL A 61 -10.61 -13.85 -14.33
CA VAL A 61 -10.74 -13.07 -15.57
C VAL A 61 -11.74 -11.93 -15.42
N GLU A 62 -12.95 -12.19 -14.88
CA GLU A 62 -14.00 -11.16 -14.71
C GLU A 62 -13.48 -9.95 -13.94
N ILE A 63 -12.79 -10.16 -12.82
CA ILE A 63 -12.29 -9.05 -11.99
C ILE A 63 -11.07 -8.36 -12.61
N CYS A 64 -10.25 -9.09 -13.40
CA CYS A 64 -9.17 -8.47 -14.17
C CYS A 64 -9.71 -7.61 -15.32
N GLU A 65 -10.80 -8.03 -15.97
CA GLU A 65 -11.47 -7.24 -17.01
C GLU A 65 -12.09 -5.96 -16.45
N LEU A 66 -12.82 -6.05 -15.32
CA LEU A 66 -13.41 -4.89 -14.67
C LEU A 66 -12.35 -3.89 -14.18
N PHE A 67 -11.29 -4.39 -13.54
CA PHE A 67 -10.17 -3.56 -13.13
C PHE A 67 -9.48 -2.93 -14.35
N GLY A 68 -9.22 -3.74 -15.38
CA GLY A 68 -8.57 -3.29 -16.61
C GLY A 68 -9.37 -2.22 -17.36
N ALA A 69 -10.70 -2.37 -17.44
CA ALA A 69 -11.58 -1.39 -18.05
C ALA A 69 -11.48 -0.01 -17.38
N ARG A 70 -11.41 0.01 -16.03
CA ARG A 70 -11.25 1.24 -15.26
C ARG A 70 -9.91 1.95 -15.50
N HIS A 71 -8.84 1.18 -15.73
CA HIS A 71 -7.48 1.69 -15.85
C HIS A 71 -6.95 1.75 -17.29
N GLY A 72 -7.77 1.37 -18.28
CA GLY A 72 -7.37 1.35 -19.69
C GLY A 72 -6.34 0.25 -20.03
N VAL A 73 -6.26 -0.83 -19.23
CA VAL A 73 -5.29 -1.91 -19.40
C VAL A 73 -6.00 -3.23 -19.74
N PRO A 74 -5.66 -3.92 -20.84
CA PRO A 74 -6.24 -5.23 -21.16
C PRO A 74 -5.95 -6.28 -20.07
N ALA A 75 -6.96 -7.10 -19.72
CA ALA A 75 -6.89 -8.12 -18.67
C ALA A 75 -5.74 -9.13 -18.84
N ARG A 76 -5.27 -9.36 -20.07
CA ARG A 76 -4.14 -10.25 -20.35
C ARG A 76 -2.82 -9.79 -19.71
N PHE A 77 -2.69 -8.51 -19.36
CA PHE A 77 -1.52 -7.91 -18.71
C PHE A 77 -1.69 -7.77 -17.19
N ILE A 78 -2.75 -8.33 -16.61
CA ILE A 78 -3.12 -8.18 -15.21
C ILE A 78 -3.10 -9.53 -14.52
N THR A 79 -2.46 -9.62 -13.36
CA THR A 79 -2.52 -10.79 -12.47
C THR A 79 -3.15 -10.40 -11.15
N ALA A 80 -4.23 -11.07 -10.75
CA ALA A 80 -4.88 -10.87 -9.47
C ALA A 80 -4.21 -11.68 -8.36
N GLY A 81 -4.17 -11.12 -7.13
CA GLY A 81 -3.63 -11.76 -5.93
C GLY A 81 -4.40 -11.37 -4.67
N ASN A 82 -4.12 -12.05 -3.55
CA ASN A 82 -4.72 -11.77 -2.24
C ASN A 82 -4.10 -10.52 -1.59
N GLY A 83 -4.44 -9.36 -2.13
CA GLY A 83 -3.81 -8.08 -1.83
C GLY A 83 -2.46 -7.94 -2.53
N SER A 84 -1.89 -6.72 -2.48
CA SER A 84 -0.53 -6.48 -2.99
C SER A 84 0.54 -7.24 -2.21
N ASP A 85 0.31 -7.59 -0.94
CA ASP A 85 1.26 -8.35 -0.13
C ASP A 85 1.60 -9.72 -0.71
N GLU A 86 0.58 -10.50 -1.13
CA GLU A 86 0.83 -11.79 -1.83
C GLU A 86 1.63 -11.57 -3.10
N LEU A 87 1.27 -10.54 -3.88
CA LEU A 87 1.95 -10.23 -5.12
C LEU A 87 3.40 -9.81 -4.88
N ILE A 88 3.69 -8.98 -3.89
CA ILE A 88 5.07 -8.62 -3.51
C ILE A 88 5.86 -9.89 -3.18
N SER A 89 5.33 -10.76 -2.31
CA SER A 89 5.97 -12.04 -1.97
C SER A 89 6.24 -12.89 -3.22
N LEU A 90 5.25 -12.97 -4.11
CA LEU A 90 5.36 -13.71 -5.37
C LEU A 90 6.47 -13.14 -6.28
N LEU A 91 6.57 -11.80 -6.39
CA LEU A 91 7.60 -11.14 -7.20
C LEU A 91 9.01 -11.47 -6.70
N PHE A 92 9.23 -11.48 -5.38
CA PHE A 92 10.51 -11.93 -4.80
C PHE A 92 10.80 -13.39 -5.18
N GLY A 93 9.79 -14.28 -5.07
CA GLY A 93 9.95 -15.69 -5.42
C GLY A 93 10.20 -15.96 -6.92
N VAL A 94 9.68 -15.09 -7.80
CA VAL A 94 9.81 -15.23 -9.26
C VAL A 94 11.09 -14.62 -9.78
N PHE A 95 11.42 -13.41 -9.33
CA PHE A 95 12.45 -12.58 -9.96
C PHE A 95 13.76 -12.49 -9.17
N ALA A 96 13.83 -13.01 -7.95
CA ALA A 96 15.04 -13.02 -7.17
C ALA A 96 15.46 -14.43 -6.74
N GLN A 97 16.75 -14.60 -6.52
CA GLN A 97 17.36 -15.79 -5.96
C GLN A 97 18.12 -15.43 -4.66
N LYS A 98 18.41 -16.43 -3.85
CA LYS A 98 19.25 -16.26 -2.65
C LYS A 98 20.56 -15.54 -3.00
N GLY A 99 20.83 -14.46 -2.29
CA GLY A 99 22.02 -13.62 -2.46
C GLY A 99 21.85 -12.47 -3.45
N ASP A 100 20.77 -12.45 -4.26
CA ASP A 100 20.49 -11.32 -5.14
C ASP A 100 20.29 -10.04 -4.34
N LYS A 101 20.74 -8.92 -4.92
CA LYS A 101 20.54 -7.59 -4.35
C LYS A 101 19.22 -7.00 -4.81
N VAL A 102 18.48 -6.42 -3.86
CA VAL A 102 17.21 -5.73 -4.14
C VAL A 102 17.29 -4.32 -3.57
N LEU A 103 17.08 -3.31 -4.43
CA LEU A 103 17.07 -1.92 -3.98
C LEU A 103 15.70 -1.55 -3.43
N ILE A 104 15.72 -1.01 -2.21
CA ILE A 104 14.53 -0.47 -1.53
C ILE A 104 14.85 0.93 -1.01
N THR A 105 13.84 1.79 -0.88
CA THR A 105 13.99 3.09 -0.20
C THR A 105 13.70 2.96 1.30
N GLU A 106 14.25 3.83 2.13
CA GLU A 106 13.93 3.90 3.56
C GLU A 106 13.83 5.34 4.07
N PRO A 107 12.76 5.63 4.84
CA PRO A 107 11.64 4.77 5.23
C PRO A 107 10.68 4.48 4.08
N ASP A 108 10.23 3.22 3.96
CA ASP A 108 9.20 2.77 3.02
C ASP A 108 8.41 1.60 3.65
N PHE A 109 7.56 0.92 2.88
CA PHE A 109 6.76 -0.19 3.36
C PHE A 109 7.65 -1.33 3.87
N SER A 110 7.55 -1.61 5.16
CA SER A 110 8.46 -2.53 5.88
C SER A 110 8.49 -3.95 5.32
N MET A 111 7.44 -4.36 4.59
CA MET A 111 7.36 -5.68 3.99
C MET A 111 8.40 -5.91 2.89
N TYR A 112 8.93 -4.86 2.24
CA TYR A 112 10.01 -5.06 1.27
C TYR A 112 11.27 -5.62 1.95
N ARG A 113 11.68 -5.03 3.08
CA ARG A 113 12.80 -5.55 3.88
C ARG A 113 12.49 -6.94 4.45
N PHE A 114 11.25 -7.18 4.89
CA PHE A 114 10.81 -8.49 5.37
C PHE A 114 10.98 -9.55 4.28
N TYR A 115 10.53 -9.27 3.05
CA TYR A 115 10.67 -10.22 1.95
C TYR A 115 12.12 -10.38 1.49
N CYS A 116 12.97 -9.34 1.52
CA CYS A 116 14.41 -9.52 1.35
C CYS A 116 14.96 -10.58 2.31
N SER A 117 14.60 -10.50 3.60
CA SER A 117 15.04 -11.49 4.60
C SER A 117 14.46 -12.89 4.34
N THR A 118 13.17 -12.98 4.00
CA THR A 118 12.48 -14.26 3.79
C THR A 118 13.05 -15.02 2.59
N TYR A 119 13.35 -14.29 1.50
CA TYR A 119 13.92 -14.85 0.27
C TYR A 119 15.46 -14.84 0.23
N GLU A 120 16.10 -14.51 1.36
CA GLU A 120 17.57 -14.45 1.52
C GLU A 120 18.25 -13.52 0.50
N CYS A 121 17.56 -12.45 0.10
CA CYS A 121 18.11 -11.37 -0.71
C CYS A 121 18.87 -10.36 0.15
N THR A 122 19.79 -9.63 -0.46
CA THR A 122 20.53 -8.56 0.18
C THR A 122 19.87 -7.21 -0.13
N PRO A 123 19.31 -6.51 0.87
CA PRO A 123 18.73 -5.19 0.62
C PRO A 123 19.84 -4.15 0.37
N VAL A 124 19.75 -3.44 -0.74
CA VAL A 124 20.51 -2.22 -1.03
C VAL A 124 19.60 -1.04 -0.68
N ILE A 125 20.01 -0.22 0.28
CA ILE A 125 19.14 0.81 0.85
C ILE A 125 19.47 2.17 0.25
N LEU A 126 18.48 2.82 -0.37
CA LEU A 126 18.52 4.23 -0.66
C LEU A 126 17.80 4.98 0.48
N GLY A 127 18.59 5.60 1.36
CA GLY A 127 18.05 6.42 2.46
C GLY A 127 17.39 7.68 1.94
N LYS A 128 16.20 8.01 2.45
CA LYS A 128 15.54 9.28 2.15
C LYS A 128 16.22 10.42 2.88
N LYS A 129 16.16 11.63 2.30
CA LYS A 129 16.72 12.87 2.85
C LYS A 129 15.95 13.29 4.12
N GLY A 130 16.39 14.34 4.78
CA GLY A 130 15.75 14.87 6.01
C GLY A 130 14.30 15.33 5.81
N ASP A 131 13.93 15.70 4.59
CA ASP A 131 12.57 16.04 4.17
C ASP A 131 11.76 14.81 3.69
N LEU A 132 12.33 13.61 3.82
CA LEU A 132 11.78 12.32 3.39
C LEU A 132 11.66 12.14 1.87
N SER A 133 12.26 13.02 1.07
CA SER A 133 12.42 12.85 -0.38
C SER A 133 13.60 11.93 -0.71
N PHE A 134 13.66 11.45 -1.95
CA PHE A 134 14.85 10.83 -2.53
C PHE A 134 15.07 11.35 -3.96
N ASP A 135 16.28 11.17 -4.47
CA ASP A 135 16.66 11.58 -5.81
C ASP A 135 16.58 10.38 -6.78
N PRO A 136 15.77 10.46 -7.84
CA PRO A 136 15.69 9.43 -8.88
C PRO A 136 17.04 9.10 -9.53
N ASP A 137 17.92 10.08 -9.73
CA ASP A 137 19.25 9.86 -10.30
C ASP A 137 20.18 9.09 -9.35
N GLU A 138 20.08 9.34 -8.04
CA GLU A 138 20.79 8.53 -7.03
C GLU A 138 20.28 7.09 -7.02
N MET A 139 18.97 6.86 -7.15
CA MET A 139 18.39 5.52 -7.24
C MET A 139 18.92 4.77 -8.46
N ILE A 140 18.89 5.37 -9.64
CA ILE A 140 19.40 4.78 -10.89
C ILE A 140 20.88 4.44 -10.76
N LYS A 141 21.68 5.39 -10.29
CA LYS A 141 23.12 5.20 -10.09
C LYS A 141 23.41 4.06 -9.12
N LEU A 142 22.72 4.01 -7.99
CA LEU A 142 22.89 2.98 -6.97
C LEU A 142 22.48 1.61 -7.52
N ALA A 143 21.33 1.52 -8.20
CA ALA A 143 20.84 0.29 -8.81
C ALA A 143 21.85 -0.32 -9.81
N ASN A 144 22.36 0.52 -10.70
CA ASN A 144 23.26 0.08 -11.76
C ASN A 144 24.66 -0.26 -11.21
N ASN A 145 25.20 0.53 -10.27
CA ASN A 145 26.51 0.27 -9.66
C ASN A 145 26.52 -1.00 -8.80
N GLU A 146 25.45 -1.24 -8.06
CA GLU A 146 25.31 -2.42 -7.21
C GLU A 146 24.83 -3.66 -7.98
N ASN A 147 24.47 -3.50 -9.27
CA ASN A 147 23.94 -4.55 -10.11
C ASN A 147 22.76 -5.27 -9.43
N VAL A 148 21.77 -4.49 -8.98
CA VAL A 148 20.60 -5.03 -8.28
C VAL A 148 19.72 -5.85 -9.21
N ARG A 149 19.08 -6.88 -8.68
CA ARG A 149 18.14 -7.72 -9.43
C ARG A 149 16.86 -6.99 -9.78
N PHE A 150 16.33 -6.23 -8.84
CA PHE A 150 15.22 -5.32 -9.06
C PHE A 150 15.19 -4.19 -8.02
N ILE A 151 14.47 -3.13 -8.38
CA ILE A 151 14.10 -2.02 -7.49
C ILE A 151 12.65 -2.23 -7.08
N ILE A 152 12.31 -2.00 -5.79
CA ILE A 152 10.92 -1.92 -5.34
C ILE A 152 10.74 -0.73 -4.41
N PHE A 153 9.75 0.11 -4.69
CA PHE A 153 9.40 1.26 -3.86
C PHE A 153 7.92 1.61 -4.00
N SER A 154 7.34 2.23 -2.97
CA SER A 154 5.96 2.72 -3.01
C SER A 154 5.88 4.16 -3.53
N ASN A 155 4.94 4.42 -4.43
CA ASN A 155 4.67 5.74 -5.00
C ASN A 155 3.15 5.97 -5.16
N PRO A 156 2.50 6.83 -4.34
CA PRO A 156 3.03 7.52 -3.16
C PRO A 156 3.46 6.59 -2.02
N CYS A 157 4.41 7.06 -1.22
CA CYS A 157 5.09 6.23 -0.23
C CYS A 157 4.31 6.08 1.09
N ASN A 158 4.29 4.89 1.61
CA ASN A 158 3.94 4.58 3.00
C ASN A 158 5.24 4.29 3.78
N PRO A 159 5.63 5.08 4.80
CA PRO A 159 4.75 5.94 5.61
C PRO A 159 4.84 7.44 5.32
N THR A 160 5.61 7.91 4.35
CA THR A 160 5.93 9.34 4.24
C THR A 160 4.78 10.19 3.68
N GLY A 161 3.88 9.60 2.89
CA GLY A 161 2.84 10.31 2.16
C GLY A 161 3.33 10.98 0.86
N LEU A 162 4.64 11.09 0.70
CA LEU A 162 5.27 11.74 -0.45
C LEU A 162 5.39 10.78 -1.66
N GLY A 163 5.58 11.35 -2.84
CA GLY A 163 5.84 10.61 -4.06
C GLY A 163 6.75 11.37 -5.00
N ILE A 164 7.21 10.72 -6.05
CA ILE A 164 7.91 11.31 -7.18
C ILE A 164 7.00 11.40 -8.39
N SER A 165 7.32 12.28 -9.31
CA SER A 165 6.53 12.49 -10.52
C SER A 165 6.51 11.26 -11.42
N ARG A 166 5.49 11.17 -12.27
CA ARG A 166 5.40 10.14 -13.32
C ARG A 166 6.67 10.13 -14.20
N ASP A 167 7.16 11.30 -14.58
CA ASP A 167 8.35 11.43 -15.42
C ASP A 167 9.60 10.89 -14.73
N ASP A 168 9.74 11.11 -13.42
CA ASP A 168 10.83 10.55 -12.62
C ASP A 168 10.74 9.03 -12.52
N VAL A 169 9.53 8.48 -12.34
CA VAL A 169 9.34 7.01 -12.36
C VAL A 169 9.72 6.44 -13.72
N LEU A 170 9.28 7.03 -14.83
CA LEU A 170 9.61 6.58 -16.18
C LEU A 170 11.11 6.71 -16.46
N LYS A 171 11.78 7.75 -15.95
CA LYS A 171 13.24 7.90 -16.03
C LYS A 171 13.97 6.76 -15.29
N ILE A 172 13.46 6.34 -14.11
CA ILE A 172 14.02 5.19 -13.39
C ILE A 172 13.86 3.92 -14.23
N VAL A 173 12.67 3.69 -14.80
CA VAL A 173 12.38 2.52 -15.66
C VAL A 173 13.32 2.48 -16.87
N GLU A 174 13.47 3.62 -17.57
CA GLU A 174 14.29 3.70 -18.79
C GLU A 174 15.79 3.49 -18.51
N LYS A 175 16.29 4.06 -17.40
CA LYS A 175 17.74 4.12 -17.15
C LYS A 175 18.28 3.05 -16.19
N SER A 176 17.42 2.25 -15.59
CA SER A 176 17.85 1.15 -14.73
C SER A 176 18.02 -0.14 -15.52
N ASN A 177 19.14 -0.84 -15.32
CA ASN A 177 19.45 -2.12 -15.96
C ASN A 177 18.81 -3.33 -15.25
N CYS A 178 17.69 -3.12 -14.56
CA CYS A 178 17.01 -4.12 -13.75
C CYS A 178 15.50 -3.96 -13.82
N LEU A 179 14.76 -4.92 -13.27
CA LEU A 179 13.32 -4.83 -13.12
C LEU A 179 12.95 -3.70 -12.13
N VAL A 180 11.93 -2.93 -12.42
CA VAL A 180 11.39 -1.87 -11.57
C VAL A 180 9.97 -2.24 -11.15
N VAL A 181 9.76 -2.36 -9.83
CA VAL A 181 8.44 -2.62 -9.23
C VAL A 181 7.99 -1.35 -8.54
N VAL A 182 6.90 -0.76 -9.04
CA VAL A 182 6.28 0.44 -8.47
C VAL A 182 5.01 0.04 -7.73
N ASP A 183 5.02 0.19 -6.41
CA ASP A 183 3.84 -0.08 -5.59
C ASP A 183 2.94 1.17 -5.55
N GLU A 184 1.89 1.14 -6.34
CA GLU A 184 0.89 2.20 -6.46
C GLU A 184 -0.32 1.98 -5.53
N ALA A 185 -0.15 1.36 -4.37
CA ALA A 185 -1.25 1.08 -3.43
C ALA A 185 -2.03 2.34 -2.99
N TYR A 186 -1.44 3.52 -3.09
CA TYR A 186 -2.05 4.80 -2.73
C TYR A 186 -2.28 5.72 -3.93
N MET A 187 -1.98 5.29 -5.14
CA MET A 187 -2.02 6.15 -6.34
C MET A 187 -3.44 6.57 -6.74
N ASP A 188 -4.47 5.92 -6.24
CA ASP A 188 -5.85 6.36 -6.45
C ASP A 188 -6.13 7.74 -5.81
N PHE A 189 -5.28 8.16 -4.86
CA PHE A 189 -5.36 9.47 -4.23
C PHE A 189 -4.47 10.53 -4.90
N TRP A 190 -3.73 10.16 -5.95
CA TRP A 190 -2.85 11.04 -6.72
C TRP A 190 -2.98 10.76 -8.21
N ASN A 191 -2.32 11.59 -9.07
CA ASN A 191 -2.47 11.54 -10.52
C ASN A 191 -1.14 11.29 -11.27
N GLN A 192 -0.19 10.57 -10.63
CA GLN A 192 1.15 10.30 -11.18
C GLN A 192 1.36 8.82 -11.54
N SER A 193 0.27 8.08 -11.83
CA SER A 193 0.33 6.66 -12.17
C SER A 193 1.11 6.39 -13.46
N VAL A 194 1.84 5.29 -13.47
CA VAL A 194 2.52 4.75 -14.65
C VAL A 194 1.89 3.43 -15.13
N ILE A 195 0.69 3.10 -14.64
CA ILE A 195 -0.01 1.84 -14.94
C ILE A 195 -0.23 1.60 -16.44
N ASP A 196 -0.51 2.66 -17.20
CA ASP A 196 -0.72 2.61 -18.64
C ASP A 196 0.57 2.27 -19.44
N CYS A 197 1.75 2.52 -18.86
CA CYS A 197 3.04 2.16 -19.44
C CYS A 197 3.45 0.72 -19.15
N ALA A 198 2.90 0.07 -18.10
CA ALA A 198 3.36 -1.22 -17.64
C ALA A 198 3.23 -2.35 -18.67
N SER A 199 2.22 -2.30 -19.55
CA SER A 199 2.02 -3.32 -20.58
C SER A 199 3.01 -3.21 -21.76
N ALA A 200 3.66 -2.05 -21.94
CA ALA A 200 4.60 -1.79 -23.03
C ALA A 200 6.06 -1.79 -22.59
N ALA A 201 6.34 -1.45 -21.32
CA ALA A 201 7.69 -1.40 -20.78
C ALA A 201 8.27 -2.81 -20.57
N GLU A 202 9.54 -3.02 -20.91
CA GLU A 202 10.19 -4.34 -20.80
C GLU A 202 10.44 -4.76 -19.34
N ASN A 203 10.68 -3.79 -18.45
CA ASN A 203 11.16 -3.99 -17.09
C ASN A 203 10.30 -3.31 -16.01
N LEU A 204 9.01 -3.05 -16.25
CA LEU A 204 8.10 -2.40 -15.31
C LEU A 204 7.00 -3.36 -14.83
N ILE A 205 6.83 -3.43 -13.51
CA ILE A 205 5.66 -3.99 -12.86
C ILE A 205 5.03 -2.92 -11.98
N VAL A 206 3.72 -2.70 -12.13
CA VAL A 206 2.93 -1.83 -11.26
C VAL A 206 2.04 -2.67 -10.37
N LEU A 207 2.06 -2.41 -9.06
CA LEU A 207 1.17 -3.04 -8.09
C LEU A 207 0.02 -2.11 -7.71
N LYS A 208 -1.18 -2.65 -7.62
CA LYS A 208 -2.39 -1.95 -7.15
C LYS A 208 -3.11 -2.79 -6.10
N THR A 209 -3.88 -2.13 -5.24
CA THR A 209 -4.70 -2.81 -4.24
C THR A 209 -6.07 -2.14 -4.08
N CYS A 210 -7.11 -2.93 -3.86
CA CYS A 210 -8.43 -2.43 -3.49
C CYS A 210 -8.57 -2.11 -1.99
N SER A 211 -7.55 -2.43 -1.18
CA SER A 211 -7.61 -2.29 0.28
C SER A 211 -7.79 -0.85 0.76
N LYS A 212 -7.33 0.14 -0.01
CA LYS A 212 -7.32 1.54 0.42
C LYS A 212 -8.55 2.33 -0.04
N VAL A 213 -9.34 1.75 -0.92
CA VAL A 213 -10.53 2.39 -1.53
C VAL A 213 -11.86 1.75 -1.09
N GLY A 214 -11.85 0.97 0.01
CA GLY A 214 -13.06 0.41 0.63
C GLY A 214 -13.25 -1.10 0.49
N PHE A 215 -12.23 -1.85 0.08
CA PHE A 215 -12.31 -3.31 -0.08
C PHE A 215 -11.18 -4.06 0.64
N ALA A 216 -10.76 -3.57 1.80
CA ALA A 216 -9.68 -4.19 2.58
C ALA A 216 -9.99 -5.64 2.99
N ALA A 217 -11.23 -5.92 3.40
CA ALA A 217 -11.71 -7.25 3.78
C ALA A 217 -11.67 -8.25 2.62
N GLY A 218 -11.83 -7.79 1.37
CA GLY A 218 -11.79 -8.64 0.18
C GLY A 218 -10.38 -9.13 -0.20
N ARG A 219 -9.33 -8.59 0.41
CA ARG A 219 -7.94 -8.98 0.16
C ARG A 219 -7.60 -9.07 -1.34
N LEU A 220 -7.88 -8.03 -2.12
CA LEU A 220 -7.66 -8.03 -3.56
C LEU A 220 -6.59 -7.01 -3.96
N GLY A 221 -5.65 -7.47 -4.77
CA GLY A 221 -4.63 -6.66 -5.43
C GLY A 221 -4.34 -7.14 -6.85
N PHE A 222 -3.62 -6.33 -7.60
CA PHE A 222 -3.30 -6.57 -8.99
C PHE A 222 -1.83 -6.24 -9.26
N ALA A 223 -1.16 -7.08 -10.06
CA ALA A 223 0.12 -6.78 -10.70
C ALA A 223 -0.12 -6.58 -12.19
N ILE A 224 0.39 -5.49 -12.73
CA ILE A 224 0.27 -5.10 -14.12
C ILE A 224 1.66 -5.06 -14.74
N SER A 225 1.86 -5.75 -15.88
CA SER A 225 3.15 -5.82 -16.56
C SER A 225 2.96 -6.21 -18.02
N ASN A 226 4.04 -6.26 -18.81
CA ASN A 226 3.99 -6.80 -20.16
C ASN A 226 3.65 -8.31 -20.16
N SER A 227 3.37 -8.87 -21.34
CA SER A 227 2.94 -10.27 -21.47
C SER A 227 3.96 -11.26 -20.90
N ILE A 228 5.25 -11.04 -21.14
CA ILE A 228 6.32 -11.95 -20.72
C ILE A 228 6.38 -12.02 -19.18
N LEU A 229 6.44 -10.87 -18.51
CA LEU A 229 6.47 -10.79 -17.05
C LEU A 229 5.18 -11.35 -16.44
N THR A 230 4.02 -11.04 -17.04
CA THR A 230 2.71 -11.55 -16.61
C THR A 230 2.66 -13.08 -16.67
N ASP A 231 3.19 -13.69 -17.72
CA ASP A 231 3.20 -15.16 -17.89
C ASP A 231 4.06 -15.83 -16.81
N TYR A 232 5.24 -15.27 -16.48
CA TYR A 232 6.07 -15.77 -15.38
C TYR A 232 5.39 -15.63 -14.01
N ILE A 233 4.75 -14.49 -13.74
CA ILE A 233 4.01 -14.27 -12.49
C ILE A 233 2.85 -15.29 -12.40
N ARG A 234 2.10 -15.48 -13.47
CA ARG A 234 0.98 -16.44 -13.51
C ARG A 234 1.43 -17.89 -13.38
N ALA A 235 2.59 -18.24 -13.94
CA ALA A 235 3.15 -19.58 -13.83
C ALA A 235 3.57 -19.95 -12.41
N ALA A 236 4.03 -18.97 -11.64
CA ALA A 236 4.53 -19.19 -10.29
C ALA A 236 3.47 -19.00 -9.18
N LYS A 237 2.37 -18.30 -9.46
CA LYS A 237 1.31 -18.12 -8.45
C LYS A 237 0.60 -19.44 -8.15
N SER A 238 0.12 -19.59 -6.92
CA SER A 238 -0.73 -20.73 -6.56
C SER A 238 -1.98 -20.76 -7.44
N PRO A 239 -2.36 -21.95 -7.99
CA PRO A 239 -3.64 -22.10 -8.65
C PRO A 239 -4.79 -21.68 -7.73
N TYR A 240 -5.80 -21.00 -8.26
CA TYR A 240 -6.98 -20.58 -7.51
C TYR A 240 -6.68 -19.70 -6.28
N ASN A 241 -5.59 -18.93 -6.32
CA ASN A 241 -5.17 -18.09 -5.20
C ASN A 241 -6.25 -17.12 -4.72
N VAL A 242 -6.97 -16.46 -5.62
CA VAL A 242 -8.11 -15.61 -5.26
C VAL A 242 -9.37 -16.47 -5.19
N ASN A 243 -9.94 -16.60 -3.99
CA ASN A 243 -11.08 -17.47 -3.73
C ASN A 243 -12.40 -16.98 -4.37
N SER A 244 -13.40 -17.88 -4.49
CA SER A 244 -14.69 -17.59 -5.14
C SER A 244 -15.46 -16.46 -4.46
N LEU A 245 -15.40 -16.34 -3.12
CA LEU A 245 -16.10 -15.31 -2.37
C LEU A 245 -15.53 -13.93 -2.69
N THR A 246 -14.18 -13.82 -2.72
CA THR A 246 -13.50 -12.60 -3.12
C THR A 246 -13.81 -12.23 -4.56
N GLN A 247 -13.77 -13.18 -5.51
CA GLN A 247 -14.09 -12.90 -6.91
C GLN A 247 -15.53 -12.41 -7.07
N ALA A 248 -16.50 -13.06 -6.42
CA ALA A 248 -17.90 -12.66 -6.45
C ALA A 248 -18.15 -11.27 -5.85
N ALA A 249 -17.56 -10.97 -4.69
CA ALA A 249 -17.69 -9.67 -4.07
C ALA A 249 -16.99 -8.57 -4.87
N ALA A 250 -15.79 -8.87 -5.37
CA ALA A 250 -14.98 -7.94 -6.16
C ALA A 250 -15.62 -7.58 -7.49
N SER A 251 -16.33 -8.51 -8.14
CA SER A 251 -17.03 -8.21 -9.39
C SER A 251 -18.16 -7.20 -9.20
N VAL A 252 -18.83 -7.21 -8.05
CA VAL A 252 -19.80 -6.15 -7.70
C VAL A 252 -19.08 -4.84 -7.36
N PHE A 253 -18.02 -4.92 -6.55
CA PHE A 253 -17.26 -3.76 -6.10
C PHE A 253 -16.63 -2.99 -7.28
N LEU A 254 -15.94 -3.70 -8.16
CA LEU A 254 -15.28 -3.11 -9.35
C LEU A 254 -16.28 -2.68 -10.44
N GLY A 255 -17.47 -3.31 -10.48
CA GLY A 255 -18.51 -2.95 -11.43
C GLY A 255 -19.32 -1.69 -11.06
N GLU A 256 -19.16 -1.16 -9.84
CA GLU A 256 -19.85 0.07 -9.38
C GLU A 256 -18.91 1.29 -9.46
N ASP A 257 -18.61 1.70 -10.68
CA ASP A 257 -17.63 2.77 -10.97
C ASP A 257 -17.97 4.11 -10.33
N GLY A 258 -19.25 4.46 -10.26
CA GLY A 258 -19.75 5.65 -9.56
C GLY A 258 -19.45 5.61 -8.06
N TYR A 259 -19.54 4.44 -7.42
CA TYR A 259 -19.17 4.28 -6.02
C TYR A 259 -17.65 4.47 -5.83
N LEU A 260 -16.82 3.80 -6.64
CA LEU A 260 -15.38 3.88 -6.52
C LEU A 260 -14.86 5.32 -6.67
N THR A 261 -15.35 6.04 -7.67
CA THR A 261 -15.00 7.45 -7.87
C THR A 261 -15.40 8.30 -6.68
N GLY A 262 -16.65 8.17 -6.20
CA GLY A 262 -17.12 8.90 -5.03
C GLY A 262 -16.38 8.55 -3.74
N ALA A 263 -16.02 7.27 -3.54
CA ALA A 263 -15.24 6.84 -2.38
C ALA A 263 -13.83 7.44 -2.38
N ILE A 264 -13.13 7.43 -3.52
CA ILE A 264 -11.81 8.03 -3.67
C ILE A 264 -11.86 9.54 -3.40
N GLU A 265 -12.85 10.25 -3.94
CA GLU A 265 -13.06 11.69 -3.70
C GLU A 265 -13.38 11.98 -2.23
N GLY A 266 -14.23 11.15 -1.60
CA GLY A 266 -14.59 11.24 -0.19
C GLY A 266 -13.36 11.08 0.72
N ILE A 267 -12.52 10.07 0.45
CA ILE A 267 -11.29 9.82 1.19
C ILE A 267 -10.29 10.97 1.02
N ARG A 268 -10.08 11.45 -0.20
CA ARG A 268 -9.22 12.61 -0.48
C ARG A 268 -9.71 13.85 0.29
N SER A 269 -10.99 14.13 0.23
CA SER A 269 -11.62 15.25 0.92
C SER A 269 -11.48 15.14 2.45
N SER A 270 -11.63 13.94 3.02
CA SER A 270 -11.39 13.69 4.44
C SER A 270 -9.93 13.94 4.81
N ARG A 271 -8.98 13.40 4.03
CA ARG A 271 -7.54 13.62 4.23
C ARG A 271 -7.19 15.11 4.18
N ASP A 272 -7.70 15.86 3.22
CA ASP A 272 -7.41 17.28 3.04
C ASP A 272 -7.94 18.13 4.20
N ARG A 273 -9.14 17.77 4.73
CA ARG A 273 -9.68 18.41 5.94
C ARG A 273 -8.85 18.08 7.19
N LEU A 274 -8.44 16.81 7.34
CA LEU A 274 -7.56 16.39 8.44
C LEU A 274 -6.22 17.14 8.37
N TYR A 275 -5.57 17.16 7.21
CA TYR A 275 -4.32 17.87 6.97
C TYR A 275 -4.44 19.35 7.33
N SER A 276 -5.47 20.03 6.83
CA SER A 276 -5.72 21.45 7.14
C SER A 276 -5.94 21.71 8.63
N SER A 277 -6.61 20.76 9.32
CA SER A 277 -6.85 20.87 10.76
C SER A 277 -5.57 20.68 11.57
N LEU A 278 -4.73 19.74 11.15
CA LEU A 278 -3.41 19.52 11.75
C LEU A 278 -2.49 20.73 11.53
N LYS A 279 -2.46 21.32 10.32
CA LYS A 279 -1.70 22.56 10.02
C LYS A 279 -2.13 23.74 10.91
N LYS A 280 -3.42 23.85 11.25
CA LYS A 280 -3.90 24.85 12.23
C LYS A 280 -3.36 24.58 13.64
N LEU A 281 -3.20 23.32 14.02
CA LEU A 281 -2.58 22.96 15.31
C LEU A 281 -1.08 23.27 15.31
N GLU A 282 -0.36 22.96 14.23
CA GLU A 282 1.07 23.28 14.06
C GLU A 282 1.34 24.77 14.28
N ALA A 283 0.47 25.64 13.77
CA ALA A 283 0.59 27.07 13.95
C ALA A 283 0.33 27.54 15.41
N GLN A 284 -0.33 26.72 16.25
CA GLN A 284 -0.69 27.04 17.63
C GLN A 284 0.21 26.39 18.67
N TYR A 285 0.79 25.24 18.36
CA TYR A 285 1.51 24.39 19.30
C TYR A 285 2.91 24.06 18.79
N LYS A 286 3.93 24.57 19.49
CA LYS A 286 5.36 24.35 19.12
C LYS A 286 5.82 22.90 19.27
N GLN A 287 5.05 22.08 19.95
CA GLN A 287 5.30 20.64 20.10
C GLN A 287 5.13 19.86 18.79
N ILE A 288 4.41 20.41 17.80
CA ILE A 288 4.35 19.85 16.44
C ILE A 288 5.55 20.39 15.67
N ILE A 289 6.48 19.47 15.33
CA ILE A 289 7.72 19.84 14.61
C ILE A 289 7.45 19.94 13.11
N ASN A 290 6.70 19.00 12.55
CA ASN A 290 6.40 18.99 11.11
C ASN A 290 5.16 18.15 10.81
N ILE A 291 4.38 18.61 9.84
CA ILE A 291 3.30 17.88 9.19
C ILE A 291 3.68 17.78 7.71
N TYR A 292 4.01 16.56 7.30
CA TYR A 292 4.47 16.29 5.95
C TYR A 292 3.32 16.36 4.95
N ASP A 293 3.59 16.86 3.75
CA ASP A 293 2.65 16.81 2.63
C ASP A 293 2.29 15.36 2.30
N THR A 294 1.11 15.17 1.71
CA THR A 294 0.64 13.82 1.46
C THR A 294 -0.19 13.68 0.19
N HIS A 295 0.08 12.60 -0.53
CA HIS A 295 -0.69 12.13 -1.69
C HIS A 295 -1.39 10.78 -1.41
N THR A 296 -1.52 10.41 -0.13
CA THR A 296 -2.12 9.14 0.33
C THR A 296 -3.46 9.36 1.03
N ASN A 297 -3.98 8.36 1.73
CA ASN A 297 -5.17 8.50 2.58
C ASN A 297 -4.82 8.75 4.07
N PHE A 298 -3.60 9.16 4.37
CA PHE A 298 -3.12 9.45 5.73
C PHE A 298 -2.23 10.70 5.75
N VAL A 299 -1.92 11.18 6.94
CA VAL A 299 -0.98 12.28 7.19
C VAL A 299 0.11 11.79 8.13
N LEU A 300 1.38 12.12 7.82
CA LEU A 300 2.51 11.87 8.71
C LEU A 300 2.81 13.13 9.53
N VAL A 301 2.90 12.99 10.86
CA VAL A 301 3.12 14.10 11.79
C VAL A 301 4.28 13.78 12.71
N ARG A 302 5.22 14.72 12.87
CA ARG A 302 6.32 14.64 13.81
C ARG A 302 6.08 15.60 14.99
N PHE A 303 6.09 15.05 16.19
CA PHE A 303 6.04 15.83 17.44
C PHE A 303 7.40 15.86 18.12
N CYS A 304 7.61 16.76 19.07
CA CYS A 304 8.79 16.76 19.94
C CYS A 304 8.94 15.42 20.67
N ASP A 305 7.84 14.88 21.19
CA ASP A 305 7.75 13.52 21.72
C ASP A 305 6.56 12.79 21.11
N SER A 306 6.77 12.27 19.90
CA SER A 306 5.73 11.50 19.18
C SER A 306 5.30 10.24 19.94
N LYS A 307 6.19 9.65 20.77
CA LYS A 307 5.86 8.45 21.53
C LYS A 307 4.89 8.78 22.67
N SER A 308 5.13 9.87 23.40
CA SER A 308 4.22 10.35 24.44
C SER A 308 2.83 10.66 23.87
N VAL A 309 2.77 11.37 22.73
CA VAL A 309 1.50 11.68 22.06
C VAL A 309 0.77 10.40 21.62
N PHE A 310 1.50 9.41 21.08
CA PHE A 310 0.95 8.12 20.72
C PHE A 310 0.29 7.39 21.90
N GLU A 311 0.99 7.28 23.03
CA GLU A 311 0.45 6.61 24.23
C GLU A 311 -0.74 7.38 24.82
N LYS A 312 -0.70 8.71 24.82
CA LYS A 312 -1.82 9.54 25.29
C LYS A 312 -3.05 9.40 24.38
N LEU A 313 -2.89 9.30 23.04
CA LEU A 313 -4.03 9.09 22.13
C LEU A 313 -4.75 7.77 22.42
N LYS A 314 -4.04 6.72 22.78
CA LYS A 314 -4.66 5.45 23.20
C LYS A 314 -5.54 5.62 24.44
N LEU A 315 -5.15 6.47 25.40
CA LEU A 315 -5.98 6.76 26.58
C LEU A 315 -7.28 7.49 26.19
N PHE A 316 -7.31 8.18 25.05
CA PHE A 316 -8.52 8.74 24.45
C PHE A 316 -9.28 7.75 23.58
N GLY A 317 -8.88 6.47 23.53
CA GLY A 317 -9.50 5.45 22.70
C GLY A 317 -9.25 5.62 21.20
N ILE A 318 -8.12 6.25 20.82
CA ILE A 318 -7.76 6.53 19.42
C ILE A 318 -6.45 5.81 19.08
N SER A 319 -6.51 4.87 18.17
CA SER A 319 -5.36 4.15 17.61
C SER A 319 -4.82 4.86 16.37
N VAL A 320 -3.50 5.13 16.37
CA VAL A 320 -2.73 5.63 15.22
C VAL A 320 -1.46 4.81 15.08
N ARG A 321 -0.69 5.00 14.03
CA ARG A 321 0.56 4.23 13.86
C ARG A 321 1.78 5.05 14.26
N PHE A 322 2.50 4.59 15.30
CA PHE A 322 3.84 5.11 15.59
C PHE A 322 4.87 4.45 14.68
N ILE A 323 5.58 5.24 13.90
CA ILE A 323 6.57 4.75 12.93
C ILE A 323 7.67 5.78 12.69
N SER A 324 8.93 5.34 12.73
CA SER A 324 10.11 6.19 12.45
C SER A 324 10.13 7.52 13.24
N GLY A 325 9.67 7.51 14.51
CA GLY A 325 9.62 8.69 15.35
C GLY A 325 8.51 9.70 15.00
N CYS A 326 7.55 9.30 14.18
CA CYS A 326 6.39 10.09 13.76
C CYS A 326 5.09 9.33 14.07
N LEU A 327 3.96 10.02 13.95
CA LEU A 327 2.64 9.42 13.92
C LEU A 327 2.10 9.45 12.49
N ARG A 328 1.77 8.28 11.95
CA ARG A 328 1.00 8.17 10.72
C ARG A 328 -0.47 8.04 11.10
N ILE A 329 -1.27 8.97 10.64
CA ILE A 329 -2.67 9.14 11.01
C ILE A 329 -3.53 8.96 9.77
N THR A 330 -4.31 7.89 9.71
CA THR A 330 -5.27 7.65 8.62
C THR A 330 -6.39 8.68 8.68
N ALA A 331 -6.85 9.15 7.53
CA ALA A 331 -8.02 10.01 7.46
C ALA A 331 -9.30 9.18 7.68
N GLY A 332 -9.95 9.41 8.82
CA GLY A 332 -11.20 8.76 9.22
C GLY A 332 -12.43 9.47 8.69
N THR A 333 -13.58 9.13 9.24
CA THR A 333 -14.82 9.87 9.09
C THR A 333 -14.68 11.28 9.66
N GLU A 334 -15.62 12.16 9.36
CA GLU A 334 -15.62 13.52 9.91
C GLU A 334 -15.67 13.53 11.44
N ASP A 335 -16.42 12.60 12.03
CA ASP A 335 -16.53 12.49 13.49
C ASP A 335 -15.23 11.97 14.12
N GLU A 336 -14.61 10.92 13.57
CA GLU A 336 -13.33 10.40 14.03
C GLU A 336 -12.23 11.45 13.94
N ASN A 337 -12.13 12.16 12.82
CA ASN A 337 -11.17 13.25 12.64
C ASN A 337 -11.40 14.38 13.66
N ARG A 338 -12.65 14.75 13.96
CA ARG A 338 -13.00 15.75 14.96
C ARG A 338 -12.58 15.32 16.36
N GLN A 339 -12.83 14.05 16.72
CA GLN A 339 -12.44 13.49 18.01
C GLN A 339 -10.90 13.46 18.15
N LEU A 340 -10.18 13.04 17.13
CA LEU A 340 -8.72 13.08 17.08
C LEU A 340 -8.17 14.49 17.31
N ILE A 341 -8.68 15.49 16.58
CA ILE A 341 -8.23 16.88 16.72
C ILE A 341 -8.54 17.43 18.12
N SER A 342 -9.69 17.04 18.72
CA SER A 342 -10.03 17.41 20.09
C SER A 342 -9.07 16.79 21.10
N ALA A 343 -8.72 15.50 20.96
CA ALA A 343 -7.77 14.80 21.80
C ALA A 343 -6.37 15.43 21.71
N LEU A 344 -5.88 15.68 20.48
CA LEU A 344 -4.59 16.35 20.26
C LEU A 344 -4.52 17.72 20.93
N LYS A 345 -5.59 18.53 20.86
CA LYS A 345 -5.66 19.83 21.53
C LYS A 345 -5.53 19.71 23.05
N ARG A 346 -6.11 18.67 23.66
CA ARG A 346 -5.99 18.44 25.12
C ARG A 346 -4.56 18.01 25.47
N ILE A 347 -4.00 17.04 24.74
CA ILE A 347 -2.65 16.54 24.94
C ILE A 347 -1.62 17.67 24.88
N LEU A 348 -1.72 18.51 23.82
CA LEU A 348 -0.75 19.58 23.55
C LEU A 348 -0.91 20.81 24.47
N LYS A 349 -2.02 20.95 25.22
CA LYS A 349 -2.19 21.99 26.23
C LYS A 349 -1.61 21.62 27.60
N GLU A 350 -1.51 20.31 27.88
CA GLU A 350 -1.00 19.79 29.14
C GLU A 350 0.54 19.73 29.19
N GLU A 351 1.20 19.93 28.07
CA GLU A 351 2.65 20.00 27.87
C GLU A 351 3.12 21.46 27.67
#